data_36e71e99e1ecf20d0a5a3f0c169090fe
#
_entry.id   36e71e99e1ecf20d0a5a3f0c169090fe
#
_cell.length_a   1.000
_cell.length_b   1.000
_cell.length_c   1.000
_cell.angle_alpha   90.00
_cell.angle_beta   90.00
_cell.angle_gamma   90.00
#
_symmetry.space_group_name_H-M   'P 1'
#
loop_
_entity.id
_entity.type
_entity.pdbx_description
1 polymer ?
#
loop_
_entity_poly.entity_id
_entity_poly.type
_entity_poly.pdbx_seq_one_letter_code
_entity_poly.pdbx_strand_id
1 'polypeptide(L)'
;MKYRILTALSMVVLVSSLACAQQSACKATDIPIGVITQNGDPFRGLAAEDFIGHVQKRPVAVKGVAFDDGPRRVLIVADVNKKLSADSRKAEDEMIKTLLASARPGDTFAIMPAHGPGEDVKFTEDHAAISQALSQPGDGKRGKDPGVLDTVMVGIEWFGPPQPGDSIVVIAADMQPSHKTTTKMVAKALYDNHIRMFGLALGRVQTTSSVASRMTTTASSQGLAEVEPVVGVQVYDSGDENFYPLTTNSGGLVFSVMNADPRRTYSMSNPQMVQSVRQKAHSVASMISTYYRMKVEPPAFGKPGDWSLTVNEEIQKHSQPMFILYPHELGPC
;
A
#
# COMPACT_ATOMS: atom_id res chain seq x y z
N MET A 1 62.76 24.06 26.02
CA MET A 1 61.52 23.38 26.43
C MET A 1 60.22 23.98 25.87
N LYS A 2 60.22 25.08 25.11
CA LYS A 2 59.04 25.76 24.59
C LYS A 2 58.55 25.28 23.22
N TYR A 3 59.32 24.57 22.43
CA TYR A 3 58.93 24.13 21.07
C TYR A 3 58.25 22.77 20.99
N ARG A 4 58.27 21.93 22.06
CA ARG A 4 57.59 20.62 22.09
C ARG A 4 56.06 20.69 22.38
N ILE A 5 55.58 21.79 22.91
CA ILE A 5 54.16 21.96 23.25
C ILE A 5 53.36 22.41 22.01
N LEU A 6 53.97 23.19 21.10
CA LEU A 6 53.32 23.67 19.88
C LEU A 6 53.03 22.56 18.86
N THR A 7 53.92 21.56 18.75
CA THR A 7 53.70 20.43 17.83
C THR A 7 52.64 19.46 18.28
N ALA A 8 52.39 19.29 19.58
CA ALA A 8 51.35 18.45 20.10
C ALA A 8 49.94 19.04 19.89
N LEU A 9 49.82 20.38 19.95
CA LEU A 9 48.52 21.07 19.77
C LEU A 9 48.07 21.04 18.27
N SER A 10 49.02 21.11 17.31
CA SER A 10 48.70 21.06 15.88
C SER A 10 48.22 19.65 15.45
N MET A 11 48.72 18.59 16.09
CA MET A 11 48.32 17.21 15.77
C MET A 11 46.93 16.88 16.28
N VAL A 12 46.47 17.44 17.39
CA VAL A 12 45.13 17.22 17.93
C VAL A 12 44.06 17.89 17.09
N VAL A 13 44.34 19.05 16.51
CA VAL A 13 43.38 19.76 15.61
C VAL A 13 43.21 19.04 14.28
N LEU A 14 44.25 18.42 13.74
CA LEU A 14 44.17 17.65 12.50
C LEU A 14 43.41 16.32 12.63
N VAL A 15 43.45 15.68 13.78
CA VAL A 15 42.69 14.42 14.04
C VAL A 15 41.22 14.72 14.23
N SER A 16 40.86 15.86 14.78
CA SER A 16 39.46 16.27 14.99
C SER A 16 38.71 16.60 13.69
N SER A 17 39.42 17.07 12.66
CA SER A 17 38.84 17.38 11.35
C SER A 17 38.61 16.15 10.47
N LEU A 18 39.31 15.04 10.71
CA LEU A 18 39.12 13.78 9.99
C LEU A 18 37.94 12.96 10.54
N ALA A 19 37.53 13.17 11.78
CA ALA A 19 36.39 12.46 12.38
C ALA A 19 35.01 12.94 11.86
N CYS A 20 34.90 14.11 11.26
CA CYS A 20 33.65 14.62 10.67
C CYS A 20 33.41 14.19 9.22
N ALA A 21 34.39 13.52 8.55
CA ALA A 21 34.29 13.19 7.13
C ALA A 21 33.76 11.80 6.83
N GLN A 22 33.37 11.01 7.83
CA GLN A 22 32.78 9.68 7.65
C GLN A 22 31.29 9.62 8.05
N GLN A 23 30.52 10.65 7.75
CA GLN A 23 29.10 10.40 7.55
C GLN A 23 28.98 9.61 6.25
N SER A 24 28.87 8.28 6.38
CA SER A 24 28.49 7.43 5.27
C SER A 24 27.21 8.03 4.66
N ALA A 25 27.33 8.56 3.44
CA ALA A 25 26.18 9.08 2.73
C ALA A 25 25.12 7.99 2.67
N CYS A 26 23.94 8.29 3.17
CA CYS A 26 22.83 7.35 3.14
C CYS A 26 22.59 6.90 1.71
N LYS A 27 22.50 5.60 1.48
CA LYS A 27 22.15 5.09 0.16
C LYS A 27 20.71 5.48 -0.14
N ALA A 28 20.50 6.16 -1.27
CA ALA A 28 19.18 6.50 -1.71
C ALA A 28 18.35 5.22 -1.94
N THR A 29 17.12 5.22 -1.42
CA THR A 29 16.18 4.09 -1.51
C THR A 29 15.09 4.42 -2.52
N ASP A 30 14.71 3.45 -3.35
CA ASP A 30 13.58 3.56 -4.25
C ASP A 30 12.29 3.21 -3.49
N ILE A 31 11.31 4.13 -3.53
CA ILE A 31 10.02 3.99 -2.85
C ILE A 31 8.90 4.07 -3.89
N PRO A 32 7.93 3.14 -3.88
CA PRO A 32 6.76 3.23 -4.74
C PRO A 32 5.78 4.26 -4.20
N ILE A 33 5.41 5.24 -5.03
CA ILE A 33 4.48 6.32 -4.70
C ILE A 33 3.33 6.30 -5.69
N GLY A 34 2.10 6.11 -5.21
CA GLY A 34 0.89 6.33 -6.00
C GLY A 34 0.48 7.79 -5.93
N VAL A 35 0.19 8.42 -7.05
CA VAL A 35 -0.49 9.72 -7.09
C VAL A 35 -1.75 9.56 -7.92
N ILE A 36 -2.90 9.78 -7.31
CA ILE A 36 -4.20 9.59 -7.92
C ILE A 36 -5.03 10.87 -7.84
N THR A 37 -5.85 11.08 -8.85
CA THR A 37 -6.85 12.15 -8.84
C THR A 37 -8.00 11.80 -7.90
N GLN A 38 -8.88 12.75 -7.68
CA GLN A 38 -10.12 12.58 -6.96
C GLN A 38 -10.99 11.42 -7.50
N ASN A 39 -10.92 11.14 -8.79
CA ASN A 39 -11.65 10.04 -9.42
C ASN A 39 -10.96 8.67 -9.29
N GLY A 40 -9.78 8.62 -8.68
CA GLY A 40 -8.97 7.39 -8.57
C GLY A 40 -8.07 7.13 -9.78
N ASP A 41 -8.04 8.04 -10.76
CA ASP A 41 -7.17 7.90 -11.93
C ASP A 41 -5.73 8.26 -11.57
N PRO A 42 -4.71 7.57 -12.12
CA PRO A 42 -3.32 7.91 -11.92
C PRO A 42 -3.00 9.31 -12.46
N PHE A 43 -2.40 10.14 -11.63
CA PHE A 43 -1.89 11.43 -12.05
C PHE A 43 -0.47 11.26 -12.62
N ARG A 44 -0.21 11.83 -13.79
CA ARG A 44 1.05 11.69 -14.53
C ARG A 44 1.76 13.03 -14.66
N GLY A 45 3.06 12.98 -14.98
CA GLY A 45 3.85 14.16 -15.34
C GLY A 45 4.52 14.87 -14.17
N LEU A 46 4.53 14.25 -12.96
CA LEU A 46 5.25 14.78 -11.81
C LEU A 46 6.75 14.49 -11.90
N ALA A 47 7.56 15.47 -11.53
CA ALA A 47 9.01 15.40 -11.43
C ALA A 47 9.48 15.45 -9.96
N ALA A 48 10.78 15.33 -9.72
CA ALA A 48 11.31 15.29 -8.36
C ALA A 48 11.07 16.58 -7.57
N GLU A 49 11.14 17.72 -8.24
CA GLU A 49 10.90 19.06 -7.69
C GLU A 49 9.45 19.32 -7.27
N ASP A 50 8.53 18.48 -7.76
CA ASP A 50 7.12 18.59 -7.42
C ASP A 50 6.79 17.99 -6.07
N PHE A 51 7.71 17.24 -5.48
CA PHE A 51 7.49 16.57 -4.20
C PHE A 51 8.27 17.22 -3.07
N ILE A 52 7.59 17.38 -1.93
CA ILE A 52 8.16 17.90 -0.69
C ILE A 52 8.02 16.81 0.37
N GLY A 53 9.17 16.29 0.83
CA GLY A 53 9.23 15.25 1.86
C GLY A 53 9.81 15.76 3.18
N HIS A 54 9.28 15.29 4.31
CA HIS A 54 9.83 15.56 5.63
C HIS A 54 9.79 14.29 6.50
N VAL A 55 10.86 14.05 7.26
CA VAL A 55 10.90 13.08 8.35
C VAL A 55 11.12 13.83 9.65
N GLN A 56 10.21 13.71 10.61
CA GLN A 56 10.29 14.43 11.89
C GLN A 56 10.58 15.94 11.72
N LYS A 57 9.89 16.58 10.77
CA LYS A 57 10.07 18.00 10.37
C LYS A 57 11.40 18.34 9.67
N ARG A 58 12.28 17.38 9.42
CA ARG A 58 13.49 17.60 8.63
C ARG A 58 13.24 17.28 7.17
N PRO A 59 13.70 18.11 6.24
CA PRO A 59 13.48 17.86 4.82
C PRO A 59 14.20 16.58 4.37
N VAL A 60 13.54 15.85 3.48
CA VAL A 60 14.07 14.66 2.82
C VAL A 60 14.37 15.01 1.38
N ALA A 61 15.57 14.70 0.92
CA ALA A 61 15.96 14.98 -0.45
C ALA A 61 15.35 13.94 -1.41
N VAL A 62 14.46 14.39 -2.29
CA VAL A 62 13.98 13.60 -3.43
C VAL A 62 15.00 13.75 -4.55
N LYS A 63 15.71 12.66 -4.87
CA LYS A 63 16.81 12.65 -5.86
C LYS A 63 16.35 12.35 -7.27
N GLY A 64 15.18 11.77 -7.42
CA GLY A 64 14.60 11.45 -8.71
C GLY A 64 13.21 10.85 -8.59
N VAL A 65 12.44 11.01 -9.63
CA VAL A 65 11.10 10.46 -9.76
C VAL A 65 10.94 9.94 -11.19
N ALA A 66 10.48 8.71 -11.32
CA ALA A 66 10.19 8.10 -12.61
C ALA A 66 8.83 7.42 -12.55
N PHE A 67 7.96 7.75 -13.50
CA PHE A 67 6.68 7.06 -13.67
C PHE A 67 6.96 5.62 -14.16
N ASP A 68 6.35 4.65 -13.51
CA ASP A 68 6.55 3.24 -13.81
C ASP A 68 5.21 2.60 -14.15
N ASP A 69 5.12 2.06 -15.35
CA ASP A 69 3.99 1.31 -15.87
C ASP A 69 4.41 -0.08 -16.42
N GLY A 70 5.57 -0.59 -16.02
CA GLY A 70 6.06 -1.93 -16.35
C GLY A 70 5.17 -3.06 -15.80
N PRO A 71 5.49 -4.33 -16.11
CA PRO A 71 4.77 -5.51 -15.60
C PRO A 71 4.79 -5.61 -14.08
N ARG A 72 3.75 -6.21 -13.49
CA ARG A 72 3.55 -6.35 -12.04
C ARG A 72 3.41 -7.80 -11.62
N ARG A 73 3.85 -8.07 -10.39
CA ARG A 73 3.48 -9.30 -9.67
C ARG A 73 2.40 -8.93 -8.65
N VAL A 74 1.26 -9.58 -8.74
CA VAL A 74 0.09 -9.33 -7.88
C VAL A 74 -0.31 -10.61 -7.19
N LEU A 75 -0.21 -10.64 -5.87
CA LEU A 75 -0.76 -11.73 -5.06
C LEU A 75 -2.18 -11.36 -4.62
N ILE A 76 -3.14 -12.21 -4.91
CA ILE A 76 -4.51 -12.11 -4.39
C ILE A 76 -4.63 -13.04 -3.18
N VAL A 77 -5.01 -12.49 -2.04
CA VAL A 77 -5.40 -13.25 -0.84
C VAL A 77 -6.91 -13.14 -0.71
N ALA A 78 -7.62 -14.26 -0.94
CA ALA A 78 -9.06 -14.33 -0.97
C ALA A 78 -9.61 -15.04 0.27
N ASP A 79 -10.56 -14.42 0.98
CA ASP A 79 -11.19 -15.01 2.18
C ASP A 79 -12.35 -15.93 1.77
N VAL A 80 -12.08 -17.20 1.60
CA VAL A 80 -13.08 -18.21 1.23
C VAL A 80 -13.85 -18.80 2.42
N ASN A 81 -14.00 -18.01 3.51
CA ASN A 81 -14.69 -18.44 4.71
C ASN A 81 -16.12 -18.91 4.39
N LYS A 82 -16.51 -20.08 4.92
CA LYS A 82 -17.86 -20.64 4.75
C LYS A 82 -18.98 -19.74 5.33
N LYS A 83 -18.63 -18.84 6.24
CA LYS A 83 -19.57 -17.87 6.84
C LYS A 83 -19.87 -16.69 5.93
N LEU A 84 -19.12 -16.48 4.85
CA LEU A 84 -19.42 -15.43 3.88
C LEU A 84 -20.79 -15.64 3.24
N SER A 85 -21.56 -14.56 3.10
CA SER A 85 -22.83 -14.60 2.40
C SER A 85 -22.66 -14.96 0.92
N ALA A 86 -23.71 -15.46 0.28
CA ALA A 86 -23.70 -15.72 -1.14
C ALA A 86 -23.39 -14.46 -1.97
N ASP A 87 -23.86 -13.29 -1.53
CA ASP A 87 -23.57 -12.02 -2.20
C ASP A 87 -22.11 -11.58 -1.99
N SER A 88 -21.53 -11.83 -0.80
CA SER A 88 -20.11 -11.57 -0.56
C SER A 88 -19.21 -12.41 -1.46
N ARG A 89 -19.52 -13.70 -1.66
CA ARG A 89 -18.78 -14.57 -2.58
C ARG A 89 -18.89 -14.12 -4.03
N LYS A 90 -20.10 -13.72 -4.47
CA LYS A 90 -20.30 -13.15 -5.80
C LYS A 90 -19.51 -11.84 -6.00
N ALA A 91 -19.44 -11.01 -4.96
CA ALA A 91 -18.65 -9.77 -5.00
C ALA A 91 -17.16 -10.08 -5.09
N GLU A 92 -16.65 -11.04 -4.31
CA GLU A 92 -15.27 -11.52 -4.38
C GLU A 92 -14.91 -12.04 -5.77
N ASP A 93 -15.74 -12.91 -6.33
CA ASP A 93 -15.61 -13.43 -7.69
C ASP A 93 -15.53 -12.31 -8.73
N GLU A 94 -16.41 -11.33 -8.63
CA GLU A 94 -16.48 -10.20 -9.55
C GLU A 94 -15.24 -9.29 -9.43
N MET A 95 -14.71 -9.10 -8.20
CA MET A 95 -13.47 -8.36 -7.97
C MET A 95 -12.28 -9.06 -8.60
N ILE A 96 -12.13 -10.37 -8.38
CA ILE A 96 -11.02 -11.15 -8.96
C ILE A 96 -11.09 -11.12 -10.48
N LYS A 97 -12.26 -11.35 -11.07
CA LYS A 97 -12.46 -11.25 -12.52
C LYS A 97 -12.07 -9.87 -13.05
N THR A 98 -12.44 -8.80 -12.34
CA THR A 98 -12.12 -7.45 -12.76
C THR A 98 -10.64 -7.15 -12.65
N LEU A 99 -9.97 -7.60 -11.59
CA LEU A 99 -8.51 -7.47 -11.43
C LEU A 99 -7.77 -8.17 -12.58
N LEU A 100 -8.14 -9.42 -12.89
CA LEU A 100 -7.54 -10.20 -13.96
C LEU A 100 -7.83 -9.59 -15.35
N ALA A 101 -9.04 -9.09 -15.57
CA ALA A 101 -9.40 -8.40 -16.82
C ALA A 101 -8.67 -7.08 -17.02
N SER A 102 -8.16 -6.48 -15.95
CA SER A 102 -7.37 -5.24 -15.98
C SER A 102 -5.86 -5.50 -16.14
N ALA A 103 -5.45 -6.76 -16.23
CA ALA A 103 -4.06 -7.15 -16.39
C ALA A 103 -3.47 -6.64 -17.71
N ARG A 104 -2.21 -6.30 -17.68
CA ARG A 104 -1.42 -5.88 -18.84
C ARG A 104 -0.52 -7.02 -19.29
N PRO A 105 0.00 -6.97 -20.52
CA PRO A 105 0.98 -7.96 -20.96
C PRO A 105 2.18 -8.05 -20.02
N GLY A 106 2.51 -9.26 -19.58
CA GLY A 106 3.60 -9.54 -18.64
C GLY A 106 3.25 -9.40 -17.16
N ASP A 107 2.04 -8.92 -16.80
CA ASP A 107 1.58 -8.98 -15.42
C ASP A 107 1.37 -10.43 -15.01
N THR A 108 1.84 -10.80 -13.82
CA THR A 108 1.65 -12.15 -13.26
C THR A 108 0.82 -12.08 -11.98
N PHE A 109 -0.08 -13.02 -11.84
CA PHE A 109 -0.94 -13.15 -10.67
C PHE A 109 -0.66 -14.44 -9.93
N ALA A 110 -0.75 -14.36 -8.61
CA ALA A 110 -0.82 -15.50 -7.71
C ALA A 110 -2.10 -15.42 -6.90
N ILE A 111 -2.63 -16.54 -6.43
CA ILE A 111 -3.77 -16.55 -5.52
C ILE A 111 -3.54 -17.50 -4.35
N MET A 112 -3.94 -17.06 -3.17
CA MET A 112 -3.93 -17.83 -1.93
C MET A 112 -5.28 -17.70 -1.23
N PRO A 113 -6.09 -18.76 -1.17
CA PRO A 113 -7.30 -18.78 -0.36
C PRO A 113 -6.97 -18.74 1.14
N ALA A 114 -7.71 -17.96 1.92
CA ALA A 114 -7.67 -17.97 3.39
C ALA A 114 -8.99 -18.53 3.95
N HIS A 115 -9.00 -19.07 5.18
CA HIS A 115 -10.16 -19.56 5.90
C HIS A 115 -11.01 -20.64 5.16
N GLY A 116 -10.44 -21.45 4.30
CA GLY A 116 -11.25 -22.47 3.69
C GLY A 116 -10.59 -23.26 2.56
N PRO A 117 -11.40 -24.01 1.81
CA PRO A 117 -10.90 -24.80 0.69
C PRO A 117 -10.52 -23.88 -0.47
N GLY A 118 -9.52 -24.26 -1.19
CA GLY A 118 -9.01 -23.62 -2.38
C GLY A 118 -7.60 -24.09 -2.66
N GLU A 119 -7.15 -23.89 -3.86
CA GLU A 119 -5.79 -24.24 -4.26
C GLU A 119 -4.91 -22.99 -4.36
N ASP A 120 -3.66 -23.13 -3.90
CA ASP A 120 -2.65 -22.13 -4.10
C ASP A 120 -2.13 -22.15 -5.52
N VAL A 121 -2.20 -21.01 -6.20
CA VAL A 121 -1.59 -20.85 -7.52
C VAL A 121 -0.46 -19.83 -7.41
N LYS A 122 0.75 -20.25 -7.77
CA LYS A 122 1.94 -19.39 -7.83
C LYS A 122 1.82 -18.38 -8.97
N PHE A 123 2.70 -17.38 -8.99
CA PHE A 123 2.72 -16.35 -10.03
C PHE A 123 2.71 -16.94 -11.45
N THR A 124 1.70 -16.57 -12.21
CA THR A 124 1.46 -17.03 -13.59
C THR A 124 0.74 -15.94 -14.39
N GLU A 125 0.88 -15.98 -15.71
CA GLU A 125 0.07 -15.20 -16.66
C GLU A 125 -1.24 -15.95 -17.03
N ASP A 126 -1.40 -17.19 -16.57
CA ASP A 126 -2.62 -17.98 -16.80
C ASP A 126 -3.75 -17.56 -15.86
N HIS A 127 -4.57 -16.62 -16.32
CA HIS A 127 -5.71 -16.11 -15.57
C HIS A 127 -6.81 -17.17 -15.37
N ALA A 128 -6.86 -18.20 -16.20
CA ALA A 128 -7.82 -19.29 -16.03
C ALA A 128 -7.47 -20.13 -14.80
N ALA A 129 -6.18 -20.44 -14.59
CA ALA A 129 -5.70 -21.13 -13.40
C ALA A 129 -6.06 -20.34 -12.12
N ILE A 130 -5.86 -19.02 -12.10
CA ILE A 130 -6.23 -18.15 -10.96
C ILE A 130 -7.74 -18.22 -10.69
N SER A 131 -8.57 -18.11 -11.74
CA SER A 131 -10.04 -18.15 -11.59
C SER A 131 -10.57 -19.51 -11.11
N GLN A 132 -9.90 -20.60 -11.48
CA GLN A 132 -10.29 -21.94 -11.08
C GLN A 132 -9.89 -22.28 -9.64
N ALA A 133 -8.83 -21.67 -9.12
CA ALA A 133 -8.28 -21.97 -7.80
C ALA A 133 -9.31 -21.86 -6.66
N LEU A 134 -10.23 -20.92 -6.75
CA LEU A 134 -11.30 -20.74 -5.75
C LEU A 134 -12.46 -21.73 -5.89
N SER A 135 -12.62 -22.31 -7.06
CA SER A 135 -13.72 -23.24 -7.37
C SER A 135 -13.35 -24.69 -7.03
N GLN A 136 -12.06 -24.98 -6.85
CA GLN A 136 -11.59 -26.35 -6.57
C GLN A 136 -11.45 -26.54 -5.05
N PRO A 137 -11.90 -27.68 -4.51
CA PRO A 137 -11.59 -28.04 -3.15
C PRO A 137 -10.07 -28.22 -3.05
N GLY A 138 -9.42 -27.44 -2.19
CA GLY A 138 -7.98 -27.57 -1.93
C GLY A 138 -7.62 -29.01 -1.52
N ASP A 139 -6.41 -29.41 -1.78
CA ASP A 139 -5.90 -30.78 -1.50
C ASP A 139 -5.77 -31.10 0.01
N GLY A 140 -6.25 -30.21 0.88
CA GLY A 140 -6.26 -30.39 2.33
C GLY A 140 -4.88 -30.36 2.99
N LYS A 141 -3.80 -30.09 2.24
CA LYS A 141 -2.42 -30.08 2.77
C LYS A 141 -2.09 -28.82 3.57
N ARG A 142 -2.86 -27.74 3.43
CA ARG A 142 -2.76 -26.62 4.36
C ARG A 142 -3.23 -27.08 5.72
N GLY A 143 -2.40 -26.90 6.74
CA GLY A 143 -2.77 -27.16 8.13
C GLY A 143 -4.07 -26.43 8.52
N LYS A 144 -4.43 -26.50 9.80
CA LYS A 144 -5.64 -25.82 10.31
C LYS A 144 -5.75 -24.41 9.72
N ASP A 145 -6.76 -24.24 8.89
CA ASP A 145 -7.44 -23.04 8.39
C ASP A 145 -6.67 -21.72 8.65
N PRO A 146 -5.70 -21.36 7.78
CA PRO A 146 -4.88 -20.18 8.03
C PRO A 146 -5.74 -18.92 7.91
N GLY A 147 -5.63 -18.02 8.88
CA GLY A 147 -6.25 -16.70 8.82
C GLY A 147 -5.69 -15.84 7.70
N VAL A 148 -6.37 -14.73 7.39
CA VAL A 148 -5.94 -13.81 6.33
C VAL A 148 -4.52 -13.31 6.56
N LEU A 149 -4.18 -12.88 7.79
CA LEU A 149 -2.83 -12.38 8.08
C LEU A 149 -1.75 -13.47 7.99
N ASP A 150 -2.07 -14.71 8.39
CA ASP A 150 -1.15 -15.84 8.23
C ASP A 150 -0.89 -16.13 6.75
N THR A 151 -1.93 -16.05 5.93
CA THR A 151 -1.86 -16.22 4.47
C THR A 151 -1.04 -15.12 3.81
N VAL A 152 -1.23 -13.86 4.22
CA VAL A 152 -0.43 -12.73 3.75
C VAL A 152 1.05 -12.94 4.07
N MET A 153 1.39 -13.36 5.30
CA MET A 153 2.79 -13.62 5.68
C MET A 153 3.45 -14.69 4.81
N VAL A 154 2.77 -15.81 4.56
CA VAL A 154 3.27 -16.86 3.65
C VAL A 154 3.36 -16.35 2.22
N GLY A 155 2.40 -15.53 1.81
CA GLY A 155 2.37 -14.95 0.47
C GLY A 155 3.50 -13.97 0.18
N ILE A 156 3.96 -13.21 1.18
CA ILE A 156 5.12 -12.32 1.06
C ILE A 156 6.37 -13.11 0.65
N GLU A 157 6.56 -14.31 1.19
CA GLU A 157 7.71 -15.17 0.85
C GLU A 157 7.70 -15.63 -0.62
N TRP A 158 6.52 -15.64 -1.27
CA TRP A 158 6.40 -16.07 -2.67
C TRP A 158 6.99 -15.07 -3.66
N PHE A 159 7.10 -13.81 -3.29
CA PHE A 159 7.72 -12.81 -4.15
C PHE A 159 9.23 -13.05 -4.32
N GLY A 160 9.91 -13.69 -3.35
CA GLY A 160 11.35 -13.83 -3.37
C GLY A 160 12.05 -12.47 -3.38
N PRO A 161 13.05 -12.25 -4.25
CA PRO A 161 13.69 -10.94 -4.32
C PRO A 161 12.67 -9.85 -4.68
N PRO A 162 12.65 -8.72 -3.90
CA PRO A 162 11.72 -7.62 -4.14
C PRO A 162 11.85 -7.05 -5.56
N GLN A 163 10.71 -6.80 -6.19
CA GLN A 163 10.65 -6.10 -7.47
C GLN A 163 9.80 -4.83 -7.30
N PRO A 164 10.13 -3.75 -8.00
CA PRO A 164 9.31 -2.57 -7.98
C PRO A 164 7.87 -2.89 -8.41
N GLY A 165 6.90 -2.44 -7.63
CA GLY A 165 5.48 -2.63 -7.93
C GLY A 165 4.87 -3.93 -7.44
N ASP A 166 5.62 -4.80 -6.75
CA ASP A 166 5.05 -5.94 -6.03
C ASP A 166 3.88 -5.51 -5.18
N SER A 167 2.76 -6.22 -5.30
CA SER A 167 1.53 -5.82 -4.64
C SER A 167 0.74 -7.02 -4.14
N ILE A 168 0.10 -6.87 -2.99
CA ILE A 168 -0.85 -7.82 -2.44
C ILE A 168 -2.24 -7.17 -2.45
N VAL A 169 -3.24 -7.89 -2.96
CA VAL A 169 -4.65 -7.52 -2.87
C VAL A 169 -5.33 -8.48 -1.92
N VAL A 170 -5.81 -7.98 -0.80
CA VAL A 170 -6.58 -8.76 0.17
C VAL A 170 -8.07 -8.51 -0.05
N ILE A 171 -8.81 -9.57 -0.32
CA ILE A 171 -10.27 -9.55 -0.46
C ILE A 171 -10.83 -10.35 0.71
N ALA A 172 -11.31 -9.68 1.75
CA ALA A 172 -11.73 -10.35 2.97
C ALA A 172 -12.81 -9.57 3.72
N ALA A 173 -13.55 -10.28 4.58
CA ALA A 173 -14.50 -9.65 5.48
C ALA A 173 -13.81 -9.02 6.70
N ASP A 174 -12.74 -9.64 7.19
CA ASP A 174 -11.92 -9.14 8.28
C ASP A 174 -10.45 -9.60 8.14
N MET A 175 -9.57 -9.06 8.96
CA MET A 175 -8.14 -9.43 9.03
C MET A 175 -7.72 -9.62 10.49
N GLN A 176 -8.36 -10.54 11.18
CA GLN A 176 -8.04 -10.80 12.58
C GLN A 176 -6.61 -11.34 12.77
N PRO A 177 -5.88 -10.82 13.76
CA PRO A 177 -4.59 -11.38 14.13
C PRO A 177 -4.75 -12.83 14.61
N SER A 178 -3.77 -13.67 14.29
CA SER A 178 -3.66 -15.01 14.85
C SER A 178 -2.71 -15.04 16.03
N HIS A 179 -2.64 -16.19 16.72
CA HIS A 179 -1.63 -16.39 17.77
C HIS A 179 -0.18 -16.36 17.22
N LYS A 180 0.00 -16.56 15.92
CA LYS A 180 1.30 -16.63 15.25
C LYS A 180 1.67 -15.35 14.52
N THR A 181 0.67 -14.69 13.92
CA THR A 181 0.86 -13.54 13.04
C THR A 181 0.12 -12.32 13.57
N THR A 182 0.89 -11.30 13.91
CA THR A 182 0.35 -10.00 14.35
C THR A 182 0.39 -9.00 13.21
N THR A 183 -0.46 -7.98 13.28
CA THR A 183 -0.46 -6.84 12.35
C THR A 183 0.92 -6.20 12.22
N LYS A 184 1.63 -6.06 13.34
CA LYS A 184 2.99 -5.49 13.37
C LYS A 184 4.01 -6.34 12.58
N MET A 185 3.91 -7.66 12.65
CA MET A 185 4.77 -8.57 11.87
C MET A 185 4.52 -8.42 10.38
N VAL A 186 3.25 -8.37 9.99
CA VAL A 186 2.85 -8.17 8.57
C VAL A 186 3.32 -6.80 8.08
N ALA A 187 3.07 -5.72 8.84
CA ALA A 187 3.51 -4.38 8.47
C ALA A 187 5.02 -4.33 8.24
N LYS A 188 5.79 -4.92 9.15
CA LYS A 188 7.26 -5.00 9.00
C LYS A 188 7.66 -5.80 7.76
N ALA A 189 7.02 -6.94 7.51
CA ALA A 189 7.34 -7.78 6.36
C ALA A 189 7.01 -7.09 5.03
N LEU A 190 5.88 -6.40 4.94
CA LEU A 190 5.52 -5.58 3.77
C LEU A 190 6.55 -4.49 3.53
N TYR A 191 6.95 -3.80 4.59
CA TYR A 191 7.96 -2.74 4.55
C TYR A 191 9.32 -3.28 4.08
N ASP A 192 9.85 -4.32 4.72
CA ASP A 192 11.16 -4.90 4.42
C ASP A 192 11.26 -5.41 2.96
N ASN A 193 10.12 -5.80 2.36
CA ASN A 193 10.05 -6.30 1.00
C ASN A 193 9.51 -5.28 -0.02
N HIS A 194 9.27 -4.03 0.39
CA HIS A 194 8.73 -2.97 -0.47
C HIS A 194 7.41 -3.35 -1.17
N ILE A 195 6.59 -4.17 -0.54
CA ILE A 195 5.32 -4.65 -1.07
C ILE A 195 4.20 -3.70 -0.64
N ARG A 196 3.41 -3.23 -1.61
CA ARG A 196 2.20 -2.45 -1.33
C ARG A 196 1.02 -3.40 -1.11
N MET A 197 0.22 -3.10 -0.09
CA MET A 197 -0.98 -3.89 0.20
C MET A 197 -2.23 -3.08 -0.09
N PHE A 198 -3.15 -3.65 -0.85
CA PHE A 198 -4.46 -3.09 -1.14
C PHE A 198 -5.54 -3.96 -0.52
N GLY A 199 -6.64 -3.33 -0.07
CA GLY A 199 -7.75 -4.03 0.55
C GLY A 199 -9.06 -3.83 -0.22
N LEU A 200 -9.83 -4.90 -0.38
CA LEU A 200 -11.21 -4.90 -0.83
C LEU A 200 -12.05 -5.56 0.27
N ALA A 201 -12.53 -4.73 1.20
CA ALA A 201 -13.22 -5.22 2.39
C ALA A 201 -14.66 -5.63 2.07
N LEU A 202 -14.98 -6.90 2.28
CA LEU A 202 -16.32 -7.49 2.10
C LEU A 202 -17.28 -7.20 3.27
N GLY A 203 -16.72 -6.81 4.42
CA GLY A 203 -17.46 -6.52 5.64
C GLY A 203 -17.96 -5.08 5.74
N ARG A 204 -18.64 -4.79 6.85
CA ARG A 204 -18.98 -3.43 7.24
C ARG A 204 -17.71 -2.71 7.67
N VAL A 205 -17.53 -1.55 7.11
CA VAL A 205 -16.45 -0.65 7.49
C VAL A 205 -17.07 0.50 8.28
N GLN A 206 -16.62 0.71 9.52
CA GLN A 206 -17.05 1.85 10.34
C GLN A 206 -16.04 2.98 10.16
N THR A 207 -16.51 4.17 9.87
CA THR A 207 -15.67 5.37 9.83
C THR A 207 -15.44 5.89 11.23
N THR A 208 -14.22 6.00 11.70
CA THR A 208 -13.87 6.86 12.80
C THR A 208 -13.36 8.19 12.25
N SER A 209 -13.92 9.29 12.73
CA SER A 209 -13.62 10.66 12.27
C SER A 209 -12.13 11.09 12.41
N SER A 210 -11.31 10.31 13.09
CA SER A 210 -9.89 10.58 13.30
C SER A 210 -8.99 10.26 12.10
N VAL A 211 -9.50 9.53 11.11
CA VAL A 211 -8.71 9.05 9.96
C VAL A 211 -8.64 10.06 8.83
N ALA A 212 -9.66 10.90 8.66
CA ALA A 212 -9.68 11.98 7.68
C ALA A 212 -8.52 12.99 7.82
N SER A 213 -7.92 13.08 9.01
CA SER A 213 -6.79 13.99 9.28
C SER A 213 -5.43 13.53 8.76
N ARG A 214 -5.29 12.29 8.30
CA ARG A 214 -3.99 11.76 7.83
C ARG A 214 -3.88 11.62 6.31
N MET A 215 -4.98 11.70 5.60
CA MET A 215 -4.90 11.99 4.18
C MET A 215 -4.53 13.48 4.07
N THR A 216 -3.33 13.79 3.65
CA THR A 216 -2.92 15.16 3.40
C THR A 216 -3.73 15.66 2.21
N THR A 217 -4.97 16.09 2.49
CA THR A 217 -5.69 16.96 1.58
C THR A 217 -4.99 18.30 1.71
N THR A 218 -4.23 18.65 0.73
CA THR A 218 -3.73 20.00 0.56
C THR A 218 -4.92 20.87 0.11
N ALA A 219 -5.80 21.13 1.06
CA ALA A 219 -6.81 22.15 0.89
C ALA A 219 -6.16 23.49 1.21
N SER A 220 -6.14 24.38 0.23
CA SER A 220 -5.77 25.78 0.42
C SER A 220 -6.61 26.38 1.55
N SER A 221 -5.96 27.18 2.41
CA SER A 221 -6.50 27.83 3.59
C SER A 221 -7.50 28.96 3.32
N GLN A 222 -8.32 28.85 2.29
CA GLN A 222 -9.37 29.82 2.01
C GLN A 222 -10.72 29.11 1.93
N GLY A 223 -11.44 29.21 3.06
CA GLY A 223 -12.85 28.85 3.18
C GLY A 223 -13.06 27.37 3.51
N LEU A 224 -13.54 27.16 4.75
CA LEU A 224 -14.20 25.94 5.19
C LEU A 224 -15.44 25.68 4.32
N ALA A 225 -15.22 25.17 3.11
CA ALA A 225 -16.24 24.38 2.45
C ALA A 225 -16.05 22.98 3.04
N GLU A 226 -17.05 22.49 3.73
CA GLU A 226 -17.21 21.09 4.10
C GLU A 226 -17.08 20.30 2.80
N VAL A 227 -15.87 19.75 2.56
CA VAL A 227 -15.61 18.94 1.38
C VAL A 227 -16.36 17.65 1.65
N GLU A 228 -17.54 17.52 1.05
CA GLU A 228 -18.19 16.21 0.97
C GLU A 228 -17.17 15.19 0.49
N PRO A 229 -17.02 14.06 1.21
CA PRO A 229 -16.06 13.04 0.81
C PRO A 229 -16.38 12.61 -0.61
N VAL A 230 -15.40 12.76 -1.46
CA VAL A 230 -15.47 12.44 -2.87
C VAL A 230 -16.06 11.06 -3.09
N VAL A 231 -17.07 11.00 -3.89
CA VAL A 231 -17.70 9.77 -4.37
C VAL A 231 -16.61 8.89 -5.02
N GLY A 232 -16.15 7.87 -4.29
CA GLY A 232 -15.22 6.87 -4.79
C GLY A 232 -14.08 6.48 -3.86
N VAL A 233 -13.50 7.39 -3.09
CA VAL A 233 -12.44 7.07 -2.13
C VAL A 233 -12.98 7.35 -0.72
N GLN A 234 -13.88 6.51 -0.26
CA GLN A 234 -14.25 6.51 1.14
C GLN A 234 -13.20 5.67 1.87
N VAL A 235 -12.32 6.32 2.61
CA VAL A 235 -11.46 5.66 3.57
C VAL A 235 -12.32 5.32 4.75
N TYR A 236 -12.68 4.06 4.85
CA TYR A 236 -13.47 3.55 5.96
C TYR A 236 -12.58 2.81 6.92
N ASP A 237 -12.75 3.08 8.18
CA ASP A 237 -12.31 2.20 9.23
C ASP A 237 -13.15 0.91 9.11
N SER A 238 -12.51 -0.18 8.74
CA SER A 238 -13.14 -1.49 8.90
C SER A 238 -13.28 -1.72 10.39
N GLY A 239 -14.39 -2.22 10.85
CA GLY A 239 -14.47 -2.71 12.23
C GLY A 239 -13.34 -3.72 12.56
N ASP A 240 -12.48 -3.98 11.62
CA ASP A 240 -11.17 -4.57 11.72
C ASP A 240 -10.10 -3.44 11.65
N GLU A 241 -9.63 -3.05 12.81
CA GLU A 241 -8.57 -2.04 12.99
C GLU A 241 -7.28 -2.34 12.20
N ASN A 242 -7.15 -3.54 11.63
CA ASN A 242 -5.94 -4.01 10.97
C ASN A 242 -5.90 -3.69 9.46
N PHE A 243 -7.05 -3.62 8.78
CA PHE A 243 -7.08 -3.38 7.33
C PHE A 243 -6.46 -2.03 6.97
N TYR A 244 -6.91 -0.98 7.64
CA TYR A 244 -6.48 0.36 7.34
C TYR A 244 -4.99 0.60 7.59
N PRO A 245 -4.44 0.28 8.79
CA PRO A 245 -3.02 0.51 9.05
C PRO A 245 -2.10 -0.27 8.11
N LEU A 246 -2.45 -1.52 7.77
CA LEU A 246 -1.61 -2.34 6.88
C LEU A 246 -1.57 -1.79 5.46
N THR A 247 -2.74 -1.42 4.92
CA THR A 247 -2.81 -0.89 3.56
C THR A 247 -2.15 0.48 3.46
N THR A 248 -2.49 1.43 4.33
CA THR A 248 -1.94 2.79 4.26
C THR A 248 -0.46 2.84 4.60
N ASN A 249 -0.01 2.10 5.61
CA ASN A 249 1.41 2.10 5.99
C ASN A 249 2.30 1.46 4.93
N SER A 250 1.77 0.58 4.09
CA SER A 250 2.50 0.00 2.96
C SER A 250 2.42 0.82 1.66
N GLY A 251 1.69 1.91 1.64
CA GLY A 251 1.50 2.75 0.45
C GLY A 251 0.39 2.27 -0.50
N GLY A 252 -0.53 1.48 0.01
CA GLY A 252 -1.76 1.09 -0.68
C GLY A 252 -3.00 1.76 -0.11
N LEU A 253 -4.15 1.17 -0.34
CA LEU A 253 -5.46 1.71 0.06
C LEU A 253 -6.47 0.57 0.28
N VAL A 254 -7.48 0.81 1.11
CA VAL A 254 -8.60 -0.10 1.30
C VAL A 254 -9.90 0.51 0.78
N PHE A 255 -10.69 -0.29 0.05
CA PHE A 255 -12.05 0.05 -0.34
C PHE A 255 -13.06 -0.85 0.37
N SER A 256 -14.08 -0.25 1.00
CA SER A 256 -15.24 -1.02 1.40
C SER A 256 -16.10 -1.33 0.18
N VAL A 257 -16.38 -2.60 -0.01
CA VAL A 257 -17.19 -3.07 -1.14
C VAL A 257 -18.67 -3.04 -0.80
N MET A 258 -19.01 -3.35 0.44
CA MET A 258 -20.39 -3.30 0.95
C MET A 258 -20.55 -2.08 1.83
N ASN A 259 -21.42 -1.17 1.41
CA ASN A 259 -21.61 0.11 2.08
C ASN A 259 -22.15 -0.06 3.53
N ALA A 260 -21.74 0.85 4.41
CA ALA A 260 -22.00 0.82 5.84
C ALA A 260 -23.45 1.10 6.26
N ASP A 261 -24.39 1.35 5.33
CA ASP A 261 -25.78 1.61 5.69
C ASP A 261 -26.47 0.30 6.13
N PRO A 262 -26.71 0.09 7.43
CA PRO A 262 -27.34 -1.14 7.94
C PRO A 262 -28.80 -1.34 7.47
N ARG A 263 -29.38 -0.30 6.86
CA ARG A 263 -30.78 -0.32 6.37
C ARG A 263 -30.89 -0.80 4.94
N ARG A 264 -29.77 -0.89 4.21
CA ARG A 264 -29.77 -1.35 2.81
C ARG A 264 -29.32 -2.79 2.73
N THR A 265 -30.17 -3.63 2.19
CA THR A 265 -29.79 -4.99 1.80
C THR A 265 -29.01 -4.92 0.50
N TYR A 266 -27.72 -5.22 0.56
CA TYR A 266 -26.88 -5.25 -0.64
C TYR A 266 -26.99 -6.61 -1.29
N SER A 267 -27.41 -6.61 -2.54
CA SER A 267 -27.49 -7.84 -3.32
C SER A 267 -26.74 -7.69 -4.61
N MET A 268 -25.91 -8.66 -4.90
CA MET A 268 -25.22 -8.80 -6.19
C MET A 268 -26.18 -9.09 -7.36
N SER A 269 -27.48 -9.21 -7.09
CA SER A 269 -28.53 -9.17 -8.12
C SER A 269 -28.79 -7.74 -8.63
N ASN A 270 -28.39 -6.71 -7.89
CA ASN A 270 -28.53 -5.32 -8.30
C ASN A 270 -27.39 -4.91 -9.25
N PRO A 271 -27.67 -4.53 -10.52
CA PRO A 271 -26.64 -4.12 -11.47
C PRO A 271 -25.78 -2.95 -11.00
N GLN A 272 -26.34 -2.00 -10.24
CA GLN A 272 -25.58 -0.88 -9.69
C GLN A 272 -24.54 -1.34 -8.67
N MET A 273 -24.88 -2.36 -7.88
CA MET A 273 -23.93 -2.94 -6.92
C MET A 273 -22.81 -3.64 -7.65
N VAL A 274 -23.10 -4.44 -8.66
CA VAL A 274 -22.09 -5.10 -9.51
C VAL A 274 -21.15 -4.07 -10.13
N GLN A 275 -21.71 -2.97 -10.67
CA GLN A 275 -20.91 -1.88 -11.25
C GLN A 275 -20.01 -1.22 -10.19
N SER A 276 -20.52 -0.96 -9.00
CA SER A 276 -19.73 -0.38 -7.90
C SER A 276 -18.57 -1.30 -7.50
N VAL A 277 -18.81 -2.61 -7.39
CA VAL A 277 -17.79 -3.62 -7.10
C VAL A 277 -16.69 -3.61 -8.17
N ARG A 278 -17.08 -3.63 -9.45
CA ARG A 278 -16.15 -3.55 -10.59
C ARG A 278 -15.32 -2.28 -10.56
N GLN A 279 -15.97 -1.14 -10.32
CA GLN A 279 -15.27 0.15 -10.27
C GLN A 279 -14.18 0.16 -9.19
N LYS A 280 -14.47 -0.35 -7.98
CA LYS A 280 -13.49 -0.42 -6.89
C LYS A 280 -12.33 -1.35 -7.21
N ALA A 281 -12.62 -2.53 -7.77
CA ALA A 281 -11.59 -3.46 -8.21
C ALA A 281 -10.73 -2.86 -9.35
N HIS A 282 -11.35 -2.17 -10.30
CA HIS A 282 -10.65 -1.47 -11.36
C HIS A 282 -9.76 -0.34 -10.83
N SER A 283 -10.23 0.44 -9.84
CA SER A 283 -9.42 1.45 -9.16
C SER A 283 -8.18 0.84 -8.51
N VAL A 284 -8.31 -0.30 -7.81
CA VAL A 284 -7.18 -1.02 -7.24
C VAL A 284 -6.21 -1.46 -8.34
N ALA A 285 -6.71 -2.09 -9.42
CA ALA A 285 -5.89 -2.51 -10.55
C ALA A 285 -5.12 -1.34 -11.17
N SER A 286 -5.77 -0.19 -11.34
CA SER A 286 -5.14 1.04 -11.85
C SER A 286 -4.01 1.51 -10.95
N MET A 287 -4.23 1.56 -9.63
CA MET A 287 -3.20 1.97 -8.65
C MET A 287 -2.02 0.99 -8.57
N ILE A 288 -2.26 -0.30 -8.78
CA ILE A 288 -1.21 -1.31 -8.85
C ILE A 288 -0.38 -1.11 -10.13
N SER A 289 -1.06 -0.92 -11.24
CA SER A 289 -0.45 -0.85 -12.56
C SER A 289 0.39 0.39 -12.80
N THR A 290 0.11 1.49 -12.11
CA THR A 290 0.73 2.78 -12.35
C THR A 290 1.15 3.46 -11.05
N TYR A 291 2.42 3.80 -10.93
CA TYR A 291 2.96 4.52 -9.79
C TYR A 291 4.28 5.21 -10.17
N TYR A 292 4.80 6.02 -9.26
CA TYR A 292 6.12 6.61 -9.40
C TYR A 292 7.14 5.82 -8.57
N ARG A 293 8.30 5.54 -9.13
CA ARG A 293 9.49 5.19 -8.36
C ARG A 293 10.17 6.46 -7.94
N MET A 294 10.13 6.72 -6.64
CA MET A 294 10.76 7.91 -6.06
C MET A 294 12.07 7.50 -5.38
N LYS A 295 13.15 8.11 -5.79
CA LYS A 295 14.46 7.93 -5.17
C LYS A 295 14.64 8.94 -4.05
N VAL A 296 14.69 8.47 -2.82
CA VAL A 296 14.77 9.30 -1.61
C VAL A 296 16.08 9.03 -0.90
N GLU A 297 16.72 10.10 -0.44
CA GLU A 297 17.85 10.00 0.47
C GLU A 297 17.35 10.22 1.89
N PRO A 298 17.21 9.14 2.70
CA PRO A 298 16.74 9.28 4.06
C PRO A 298 17.77 10.05 4.88
N PRO A 299 17.31 10.91 5.81
CA PRO A 299 18.23 11.56 6.73
C PRO A 299 18.88 10.50 7.64
N ALA A 300 20.09 10.80 8.13
CA ALA A 300 20.87 9.91 9.01
C ALA A 300 20.18 9.73 10.38
N PHE A 301 19.17 8.89 10.45
CA PHE A 301 18.48 8.49 11.67
C PHE A 301 18.78 7.04 12.00
N GLY A 302 18.97 6.76 13.27
CA GLY A 302 19.23 5.39 13.74
C GLY A 302 17.99 4.47 13.78
N LYS A 303 16.79 4.97 13.45
CA LYS A 303 15.52 4.21 13.51
C LYS A 303 14.60 4.62 12.35
N PRO A 304 13.74 3.68 11.87
CA PRO A 304 12.65 4.05 10.97
C PRO A 304 11.83 5.18 11.58
N GLY A 305 11.41 6.11 10.76
CA GLY A 305 10.63 7.24 11.21
C GLY A 305 9.46 7.54 10.29
N ASP A 306 8.36 8.00 10.89
CA ASP A 306 7.23 8.54 10.15
C ASP A 306 7.70 9.69 9.27
N TRP A 307 7.31 9.67 8.03
CA TRP A 307 7.55 10.76 7.11
C TRP A 307 6.27 11.28 6.49
N SER A 308 6.32 12.48 6.00
CA SER A 308 5.24 13.10 5.25
C SER A 308 5.73 13.46 3.85
N LEU A 309 4.87 13.23 2.87
CA LEU A 309 5.11 13.55 1.47
C LEU A 309 3.93 14.37 0.95
N THR A 310 4.23 15.50 0.34
CA THR A 310 3.23 16.37 -0.29
C THR A 310 3.69 16.75 -1.70
N VAL A 311 2.76 17.14 -2.55
CA VAL A 311 3.05 17.77 -3.83
C VAL A 311 3.12 19.28 -3.64
N ASN A 312 3.96 19.96 -4.41
CA ASN A 312 4.14 21.40 -4.39
C ASN A 312 2.79 22.14 -4.58
N GLU A 313 2.59 23.22 -3.82
CA GLU A 313 1.36 24.03 -3.83
C GLU A 313 1.00 24.59 -5.20
N GLU A 314 1.99 24.92 -6.04
CA GLU A 314 1.74 25.45 -7.38
C GLU A 314 1.00 24.43 -8.26
N ILE A 315 1.43 23.16 -8.21
CA ILE A 315 0.74 22.08 -8.94
C ILE A 315 -0.66 21.86 -8.37
N GLN A 316 -0.81 21.92 -7.06
CA GLN A 316 -2.10 21.74 -6.40
C GLN A 316 -3.12 22.83 -6.76
N LYS A 317 -2.67 24.08 -6.93
CA LYS A 317 -3.54 25.20 -7.33
C LYS A 317 -4.08 25.06 -8.76
N HIS A 318 -3.32 24.41 -9.63
CA HIS A 318 -3.62 24.30 -11.05
C HIS A 318 -4.14 22.93 -11.49
N SER A 319 -4.20 21.95 -10.57
CA SER A 319 -4.67 20.60 -10.85
C SER A 319 -5.89 20.23 -10.01
N GLN A 320 -6.55 19.14 -10.40
CA GLN A 320 -7.60 18.54 -9.56
C GLN A 320 -7.00 18.08 -8.22
N PRO A 321 -7.81 18.01 -7.15
CA PRO A 321 -7.35 17.43 -5.89
C PRO A 321 -6.70 16.07 -6.09
N MET A 322 -5.53 15.87 -5.50
CA MET A 322 -4.72 14.67 -5.63
C MET A 322 -4.53 14.00 -4.27
N PHE A 323 -4.43 12.69 -4.30
CA PHE A 323 -4.06 11.89 -3.14
C PHE A 323 -2.73 11.21 -3.40
N ILE A 324 -1.87 11.22 -2.40
CA ILE A 324 -0.56 10.56 -2.46
C ILE A 324 -0.62 9.30 -1.61
N LEU A 325 -0.35 8.16 -2.22
CA LEU A 325 -0.24 6.86 -1.57
C LEU A 325 1.25 6.51 -1.46
N TYR A 326 1.76 6.40 -0.26
CA TYR A 326 3.16 6.13 0.01
C TYR A 326 3.34 5.36 1.32
N PRO A 327 4.41 4.57 1.49
CA PRO A 327 4.71 3.93 2.76
C PRO A 327 4.94 4.98 3.84
N HIS A 328 4.29 4.85 4.99
CA HIS A 328 4.35 5.88 6.05
C HIS A 328 5.65 5.87 6.85
N GLU A 329 6.42 4.80 6.78
CA GLU A 329 7.73 4.71 7.40
C GLU A 329 8.82 4.88 6.34
N LEU A 330 9.84 5.66 6.67
CA LEU A 330 11.08 5.72 5.90
C LEU A 330 12.17 5.03 6.72
N GLY A 331 12.85 4.05 6.10
CA GLY A 331 13.87 3.27 6.75
C GLY A 331 15.05 4.10 7.24
N PRO A 332 15.79 3.57 8.22
CA PRO A 332 17.02 4.22 8.65
C PRO A 332 18.08 4.16 7.55
N CYS A 333 18.95 5.08 7.66
CA CYS A 333 20.19 5.08 6.90
C CYS A 333 21.12 3.94 7.32
#